data_0f05ddc2644bf7ae36a38dd810c42958
#
_entry.id   0f05ddc2644bf7ae36a38dd810c42958
#
_cell.length_a   1.000
_cell.length_b   1.000
_cell.length_c   1.000
_cell.angle_alpha   90.00
_cell.angle_beta   90.00
_cell.angle_gamma   90.00
#
_symmetry.space_group_name_H-M   'P 1'
#
loop_
_entity.id
_entity.type
_entity.pdbx_description
1 polymer ?
#
loop_
_entity_poly.entity_id
_entity_poly.type
_entity_poly.pdbx_seq_one_letter_code
_entity_poly.pdbx_strand_id
1 'polypeptide(L)'
;MYQRDKKGRELMEKHSRVYAEIDLDAIRYNMEQMKQRVGADAQFIAVVKTDGYGHGAIPIAQMLEKDPSVWGYATATLEEAVDLHHAGIQKPTIVLGCVFPDQYETMIREEVRATVYTMEMAKEMSEMAERLGKDAYFHIKIDTGMERLGFSVTEESADIIAEIRSEERRVG
;
A
#
# COMPACT_ATOMS: atom_id res chain seq x y z
N MET A 1 19.96 -11.15 7.75
CA MET A 1 19.13 -11.42 6.58
C MET A 1 19.54 -12.76 5.99
N TYR A 2 18.65 -13.76 5.97
CA TYR A 2 18.96 -15.04 5.35
C TYR A 2 18.67 -14.92 3.84
N GLN A 3 19.69 -15.07 3.02
CA GLN A 3 19.51 -15.32 1.59
C GLN A 3 19.74 -16.82 1.33
N ARG A 4 18.78 -17.46 0.66
CA ARG A 4 18.96 -18.83 0.15
C ARG A 4 19.48 -18.76 -1.28
N ASP A 5 20.46 -19.59 -1.61
CA ASP A 5 20.92 -19.76 -2.99
C ASP A 5 19.85 -20.48 -3.83
N LYS A 6 20.02 -20.49 -5.17
CA LYS A 6 19.13 -21.17 -6.13
C LYS A 6 18.94 -22.69 -5.89
N LYS A 7 19.65 -23.27 -4.91
CA LYS A 7 19.57 -24.68 -4.50
C LYS A 7 19.01 -24.83 -3.08
N GLY A 8 18.45 -23.75 -2.49
CA GLY A 8 17.85 -23.77 -1.16
C GLY A 8 18.83 -23.85 0.01
N ARG A 9 20.14 -23.66 -0.24
CA ARG A 9 21.16 -23.66 0.81
C ARG A 9 21.24 -22.30 1.47
N GLU A 10 21.29 -22.30 2.79
CA GLU A 10 21.47 -21.09 3.58
C GLU A 10 22.84 -20.46 3.28
N LEU A 11 22.82 -19.24 2.75
CA LEU A 11 23.99 -18.40 2.66
C LEU A 11 24.12 -17.67 3.99
N MET A 12 24.79 -18.26 4.95
CA MET A 12 25.28 -17.49 6.09
C MET A 12 26.36 -16.54 5.59
N GLU A 13 26.12 -15.23 5.68
CA GLU A 13 27.22 -14.28 5.63
C GLU A 13 28.18 -14.62 6.77
N LYS A 14 29.38 -15.04 6.43
CA LYS A 14 30.40 -15.62 7.32
C LYS A 14 30.81 -14.74 8.52
N HIS A 15 30.25 -13.54 8.66
CA HIS A 15 30.71 -12.54 9.64
C HIS A 15 29.60 -11.72 10.32
N SER A 16 28.32 -12.09 10.19
CA SER A 16 27.25 -11.39 10.92
C SER A 16 27.33 -11.73 12.41
N ARG A 17 27.67 -10.74 13.24
CA ARG A 17 27.70 -10.89 14.70
C ARG A 17 26.31 -10.84 15.34
N VAL A 18 25.35 -10.24 14.63
CA VAL A 18 23.97 -10.07 15.06
C VAL A 18 23.07 -10.18 13.82
N TYR A 19 21.99 -10.92 13.93
CA TYR A 19 20.96 -11.02 12.89
C TYR A 19 19.57 -11.08 13.53
N ALA A 20 18.55 -10.69 12.80
CA ALA A 20 17.17 -10.94 13.14
C ALA A 20 16.66 -12.11 12.29
N GLU A 21 16.12 -13.13 12.95
CA GLU A 21 15.46 -14.26 12.31
C GLU A 21 13.96 -13.95 12.25
N ILE A 22 13.39 -13.90 11.05
CA ILE A 22 11.98 -13.64 10.83
C ILE A 22 11.29 -14.93 10.43
N ASP A 23 10.36 -15.37 11.28
CA ASP A 23 9.51 -16.54 11.02
C ASP A 23 8.26 -16.15 10.21
N LEU A 24 8.32 -16.40 8.90
CA LEU A 24 7.19 -16.13 7.99
C LEU A 24 6.00 -17.05 8.25
N ASP A 25 6.19 -18.25 8.79
CA ASP A 25 5.11 -19.17 9.13
C ASP A 25 4.33 -18.67 10.33
N ALA A 26 5.00 -18.05 11.30
CA ALA A 26 4.33 -17.36 12.43
C ALA A 26 3.50 -16.17 11.94
N ILE A 27 3.99 -15.38 10.97
CA ILE A 27 3.22 -14.29 10.36
C ILE A 27 1.99 -14.85 9.62
N ARG A 28 2.15 -15.91 8.85
CA ARG A 28 1.04 -16.59 8.16
C ARG A 28 0.01 -17.11 9.16
N TYR A 29 0.45 -17.76 10.23
CA TYR A 29 -0.45 -18.23 11.29
C TYR A 29 -1.26 -17.08 11.91
N ASN A 30 -0.62 -15.95 12.23
CA ASN A 30 -1.31 -14.79 12.76
C ASN A 30 -2.37 -14.25 11.78
N MET A 31 -2.07 -14.25 10.49
CA MET A 31 -3.01 -13.85 9.44
C MET A 31 -4.23 -14.78 9.39
N GLU A 32 -4.02 -16.11 9.47
CA GLU A 32 -5.10 -17.09 9.54
C GLU A 32 -5.99 -16.90 10.79
N GLN A 33 -5.40 -16.57 11.93
CA GLN A 33 -6.18 -16.28 13.15
C GLN A 33 -7.06 -15.02 13.00
N MET A 34 -6.55 -13.99 12.31
CA MET A 34 -7.32 -12.78 12.01
C MET A 34 -8.48 -13.10 11.05
N LYS A 35 -8.26 -13.88 9.99
CA LYS A 35 -9.31 -14.29 9.05
C LYS A 35 -10.46 -15.00 9.76
N GLN A 36 -10.15 -15.93 10.64
CA GLN A 36 -11.17 -16.68 11.40
C GLN A 36 -12.05 -15.75 12.25
N ARG A 37 -11.50 -14.64 12.75
CA ARG A 37 -12.24 -13.69 13.60
C ARG A 37 -13.06 -12.68 12.79
N VAL A 38 -12.58 -12.27 11.63
CA VAL A 38 -13.23 -11.23 10.81
C VAL A 38 -14.32 -11.82 9.91
N GLY A 39 -14.19 -13.10 9.53
CA GLY A 39 -15.13 -13.78 8.65
C GLY A 39 -14.72 -13.72 7.18
N ALA A 40 -15.45 -14.48 6.35
CA ALA A 40 -15.08 -14.70 4.94
C ALA A 40 -15.40 -13.52 4.01
N ASP A 41 -16.27 -12.61 4.43
CA ASP A 41 -16.73 -11.48 3.60
C ASP A 41 -15.77 -10.27 3.63
N ALA A 42 -14.76 -10.29 4.52
CA ALA A 42 -13.79 -9.23 4.64
C ALA A 42 -12.47 -9.56 3.93
N GLN A 43 -11.91 -8.56 3.29
CA GLN A 43 -10.57 -8.62 2.73
C GLN A 43 -9.58 -7.80 3.56
N PHE A 44 -8.30 -8.17 3.49
CA PHE A 44 -7.24 -7.52 4.23
C PHE A 44 -6.36 -6.66 3.32
N ILE A 45 -5.94 -5.52 3.85
CA ILE A 45 -4.79 -4.77 3.34
C ILE A 45 -3.65 -5.01 4.33
N ALA A 46 -2.59 -5.69 3.89
CA ALA A 46 -1.43 -5.93 4.73
C ALA A 46 -0.54 -4.69 4.78
N VAL A 47 -0.38 -4.11 5.98
CA VAL A 47 0.47 -2.94 6.17
C VAL A 47 1.91 -3.39 6.31
N VAL A 48 2.74 -3.11 5.29
CA VAL A 48 4.15 -3.55 5.19
C VAL A 48 5.14 -2.39 5.12
N LYS A 49 4.71 -1.19 5.49
CA LYS A 49 5.57 0.01 5.52
C LYS A 49 6.81 -0.19 6.41
N THR A 50 7.84 0.61 6.18
CA THR A 50 9.10 0.61 6.95
C THR A 50 9.73 -0.78 6.94
N ASP A 51 9.84 -1.35 5.71
CA ASP A 51 10.31 -2.71 5.46
C ASP A 51 9.59 -3.77 6.32
N GLY A 52 8.23 -3.72 6.32
CA GLY A 52 7.41 -4.62 7.15
C GLY A 52 7.67 -4.45 8.65
N TYR A 53 7.88 -3.20 9.11
CA TYR A 53 8.32 -2.88 10.48
C TYR A 53 9.64 -3.58 10.86
N GLY A 54 10.55 -3.70 9.91
CA GLY A 54 11.82 -4.38 10.06
C GLY A 54 11.77 -5.90 9.89
N HIS A 55 10.62 -6.45 9.47
CA HIS A 55 10.45 -7.90 9.23
C HIS A 55 10.67 -8.30 7.76
N GLY A 56 10.89 -7.33 6.88
CA GLY A 56 11.05 -7.56 5.43
C GLY A 56 9.71 -7.46 4.69
N ALA A 57 9.44 -6.31 4.06
CA ALA A 57 8.19 -6.08 3.32
C ALA A 57 8.04 -7.05 2.14
N ILE A 58 9.08 -7.21 1.34
CA ILE A 58 9.06 -8.05 0.13
C ILE A 58 8.80 -9.53 0.46
N PRO A 59 9.51 -10.19 1.39
CA PRO A 59 9.22 -11.58 1.76
C PRO A 59 7.79 -11.77 2.28
N ILE A 60 7.29 -10.85 3.09
CA ILE A 60 5.91 -10.89 3.61
C ILE A 60 4.90 -10.76 2.45
N ALA A 61 5.08 -9.77 1.56
CA ALA A 61 4.20 -9.58 0.43
C ALA A 61 4.20 -10.79 -0.51
N GLN A 62 5.36 -11.35 -0.85
CA GLN A 62 5.48 -12.55 -1.68
C GLN A 62 4.79 -13.77 -1.05
N MET A 63 4.87 -13.93 0.28
CA MET A 63 4.17 -14.99 1.00
C MET A 63 2.65 -14.84 0.91
N LEU A 64 2.15 -13.60 0.99
CA LEU A 64 0.71 -13.28 0.99
C LEU A 64 0.12 -13.08 -0.41
N GLU A 65 0.95 -13.01 -1.46
CA GLU A 65 0.51 -12.68 -2.82
C GLU A 65 -0.56 -13.61 -3.37
N LYS A 66 -0.50 -14.89 -3.03
CA LYS A 66 -1.47 -15.90 -3.48
C LYS A 66 -2.67 -16.05 -2.57
N ASP A 67 -2.71 -15.34 -1.44
CA ASP A 67 -3.81 -15.43 -0.49
C ASP A 67 -5.01 -14.59 -0.99
N PRO A 68 -6.17 -15.21 -1.30
CA PRO A 68 -7.32 -14.48 -1.85
C PRO A 68 -7.97 -13.54 -0.83
N SER A 69 -7.74 -13.72 0.47
CA SER A 69 -8.24 -12.82 1.50
C SER A 69 -7.44 -11.52 1.61
N VAL A 70 -6.24 -11.48 1.07
CA VAL A 70 -5.42 -10.26 1.00
C VAL A 70 -5.74 -9.54 -0.31
N TRP A 71 -6.39 -8.39 -0.20
CA TRP A 71 -6.71 -7.54 -1.35
C TRP A 71 -5.48 -6.79 -1.87
N GLY A 72 -4.60 -6.35 -0.97
CA GLY A 72 -3.44 -5.56 -1.34
C GLY A 72 -2.53 -5.23 -0.16
N TYR A 73 -1.63 -4.30 -0.38
CA TYR A 73 -0.61 -3.88 0.58
C TYR A 73 -0.69 -2.39 0.86
N ALA A 74 -0.21 -1.97 2.03
CA ALA A 74 -0.10 -0.56 2.38
C ALA A 74 1.32 -0.22 2.82
N THR A 75 1.85 0.86 2.24
CA THR A 75 3.19 1.40 2.49
C THR A 75 3.11 2.81 3.09
N ALA A 76 4.23 3.35 3.54
CA ALA A 76 4.30 4.73 4.01
C ALA A 76 4.63 5.70 2.87
N THR A 77 5.44 5.30 1.90
CA THR A 77 5.94 6.13 0.81
C THR A 77 5.74 5.47 -0.55
N LEU A 78 5.88 6.26 -1.61
CA LEU A 78 5.82 5.76 -2.98
C LEU A 78 6.96 4.81 -3.28
N GLU A 79 8.18 5.11 -2.80
CA GLU A 79 9.36 4.29 -3.04
C GLU A 79 9.16 2.87 -2.51
N GLU A 80 8.61 2.72 -1.30
CA GLU A 80 8.30 1.41 -0.74
C GLU A 80 7.28 0.64 -1.60
N ALA A 81 6.30 1.34 -2.19
CA ALA A 81 5.31 0.72 -3.08
C ALA A 81 5.94 0.26 -4.40
N VAL A 82 6.78 1.10 -4.99
CA VAL A 82 7.52 0.78 -6.22
C VAL A 82 8.47 -0.41 -6.01
N ASP A 83 9.14 -0.47 -4.86
CA ASP A 83 10.01 -1.61 -4.51
C ASP A 83 9.23 -2.94 -4.45
N LEU A 84 7.99 -2.93 -3.94
CA LEU A 84 7.11 -4.10 -3.97
C LEU A 84 6.77 -4.52 -5.41
N HIS A 85 6.41 -3.57 -6.28
CA HIS A 85 6.10 -3.85 -7.69
C HIS A 85 7.33 -4.42 -8.43
N HIS A 86 8.51 -3.83 -8.23
CA HIS A 86 9.75 -4.33 -8.81
C HIS A 86 10.15 -5.73 -8.28
N ALA A 87 9.70 -6.08 -7.08
CA ALA A 87 9.85 -7.44 -6.54
C ALA A 87 8.83 -8.45 -7.07
N GLY A 88 7.94 -8.04 -7.99
CA GLY A 88 6.96 -8.88 -8.68
C GLY A 88 5.60 -8.99 -7.99
N ILE A 89 5.30 -8.11 -7.02
CA ILE A 89 3.98 -8.02 -6.40
C ILE A 89 3.01 -7.39 -7.40
N GLN A 90 1.84 -8.04 -7.61
CA GLN A 90 0.81 -7.62 -8.55
C GLN A 90 -0.46 -7.10 -7.88
N LYS A 91 -0.64 -7.40 -6.58
CA LYS A 91 -1.79 -6.90 -5.83
C LYS A 91 -1.70 -5.39 -5.62
N PRO A 92 -2.85 -4.71 -5.52
CA PRO A 92 -2.89 -3.26 -5.33
C PRO A 92 -2.03 -2.82 -4.14
N THR A 93 -1.32 -1.71 -4.32
CA THR A 93 -0.55 -1.09 -3.23
C THR A 93 -1.05 0.32 -3.00
N ILE A 94 -1.27 0.68 -1.73
CA ILE A 94 -1.72 2.00 -1.29
C ILE A 94 -0.65 2.68 -0.45
N VAL A 95 -0.36 3.94 -0.74
CA VAL A 95 0.50 4.79 0.09
C VAL A 95 -0.35 5.48 1.15
N LEU A 96 -0.09 5.20 2.43
CA LEU A 96 -0.81 5.77 3.57
C LEU A 96 -0.28 7.15 3.98
N GLY A 97 0.94 7.49 3.56
CA GLY A 97 1.58 8.77 3.85
C GLY A 97 1.18 9.87 2.87
N CYS A 98 1.83 11.03 3.06
CA CYS A 98 1.73 12.12 2.11
C CYS A 98 2.47 11.77 0.82
N VAL A 99 1.90 12.14 -0.32
CA VAL A 99 2.54 12.12 -1.63
C VAL A 99 2.61 13.55 -2.16
N PHE A 100 3.63 13.85 -2.95
CA PHE A 100 3.89 15.18 -3.47
C PHE A 100 3.59 15.25 -4.98
N PRO A 101 3.30 16.45 -5.52
CA PRO A 101 2.93 16.61 -6.95
C PRO A 101 3.95 16.04 -7.94
N ASP A 102 5.24 16.09 -7.62
CA ASP A 102 6.31 15.51 -8.44
C ASP A 102 6.33 13.96 -8.46
N GLN A 103 5.57 13.33 -7.57
CA GLN A 103 5.43 11.88 -7.48
C GLN A 103 4.19 11.33 -8.25
N TYR A 104 3.22 12.20 -8.61
CA TYR A 104 1.96 11.74 -9.20
C TYR A 104 2.14 11.00 -10.52
N GLU A 105 3.05 11.44 -11.37
CA GLU A 105 3.34 10.74 -12.62
C GLU A 105 3.80 9.31 -12.37
N THR A 106 4.72 9.10 -11.44
CA THR A 106 5.21 7.76 -11.08
C THR A 106 4.10 6.91 -10.47
N MET A 107 3.29 7.48 -9.56
CA MET A 107 2.17 6.76 -8.95
C MET A 107 1.19 6.24 -10.00
N ILE A 108 0.82 7.08 -10.97
CA ILE A 108 -0.14 6.72 -12.03
C ILE A 108 0.47 5.68 -12.97
N ARG A 109 1.75 5.82 -13.35
CA ARG A 109 2.44 4.86 -14.21
C ARG A 109 2.56 3.48 -13.58
N GLU A 110 2.84 3.44 -12.28
CA GLU A 110 3.00 2.22 -11.48
C GLU A 110 1.68 1.70 -10.89
N GLU A 111 0.55 2.37 -11.16
CA GLU A 111 -0.79 2.01 -10.65
C GLU A 111 -0.86 1.94 -9.11
N VAL A 112 0.02 2.70 -8.43
CA VAL A 112 0.02 2.84 -6.98
C VAL A 112 -1.10 3.76 -6.54
N ARG A 113 -1.86 3.36 -5.54
CA ARG A 113 -3.00 4.12 -5.00
C ARG A 113 -2.52 5.17 -4.00
N ALA A 114 -2.97 6.42 -4.20
CA ALA A 114 -2.76 7.50 -3.23
C ALA A 114 -3.81 7.48 -2.13
N THR A 115 -3.51 8.09 -0.99
CA THR A 115 -4.52 8.57 -0.04
C THR A 115 -4.73 10.05 -0.27
N VAL A 116 -5.92 10.43 -0.74
CA VAL A 116 -6.31 11.81 -1.03
C VAL A 116 -7.07 12.40 0.16
N TYR A 117 -6.69 13.60 0.56
CA TYR A 117 -7.27 14.30 1.70
C TYR A 117 -7.43 15.82 1.47
N THR A 118 -7.24 16.29 0.23
CA THR A 118 -7.60 17.66 -0.21
C THR A 118 -8.18 17.62 -1.62
N MET A 119 -8.98 18.63 -1.95
CA MET A 119 -9.51 18.83 -3.31
C MET A 119 -8.38 19.08 -4.32
N GLU A 120 -7.36 19.87 -3.92
CA GLU A 120 -6.20 20.15 -4.77
C GLU A 120 -5.51 18.86 -5.23
N MET A 121 -5.21 17.94 -4.30
CA MET A 121 -4.60 16.66 -4.64
C MET A 121 -5.44 15.89 -5.67
N ALA A 122 -6.76 15.83 -5.47
CA ALA A 122 -7.65 15.13 -6.40
C ALA A 122 -7.58 15.74 -7.81
N LYS A 123 -7.63 17.07 -7.90
CA LYS A 123 -7.56 17.80 -9.18
C LYS A 123 -6.21 17.60 -9.88
N GLU A 124 -5.12 17.79 -9.16
CA GLU A 124 -3.77 17.63 -9.71
C GLU A 124 -3.51 16.20 -10.20
N MET A 125 -3.98 15.20 -9.46
CA MET A 125 -3.88 13.79 -9.88
C MET A 125 -4.76 13.51 -11.12
N SER A 126 -5.97 14.06 -11.19
CA SER A 126 -6.85 13.95 -12.35
C SER A 126 -6.21 14.55 -13.60
N GLU A 127 -5.68 15.77 -13.50
CA GLU A 127 -4.96 16.45 -14.60
C GLU A 127 -3.73 15.66 -15.07
N MET A 128 -3.01 15.04 -14.14
CA MET A 128 -1.87 14.19 -14.50
C MET A 128 -2.32 12.91 -15.20
N ALA A 129 -3.40 12.28 -14.73
CA ALA A 129 -3.99 11.09 -15.34
C ALA A 129 -4.43 11.39 -16.80
N GLU A 130 -5.13 12.50 -17.03
CA GLU A 130 -5.52 12.95 -18.37
C GLU A 130 -4.30 13.16 -19.29
N ARG A 131 -3.25 13.82 -18.81
CA ARG A 131 -2.01 14.01 -19.57
C ARG A 131 -1.32 12.71 -19.96
N LEU A 132 -1.41 11.70 -19.08
CA LEU A 132 -0.81 10.39 -19.31
C LEU A 132 -1.71 9.43 -20.09
N GLY A 133 -3.00 9.74 -20.26
CA GLY A 133 -4.00 8.83 -20.83
C GLY A 133 -4.14 7.54 -20.01
N LYS A 134 -4.06 7.64 -18.67
CA LYS A 134 -4.13 6.54 -17.73
C LYS A 134 -5.07 6.87 -16.58
N ASP A 135 -5.57 5.85 -15.91
CA ASP A 135 -6.38 6.01 -14.69
C ASP A 135 -5.50 6.32 -13.48
N ALA A 136 -5.95 7.24 -12.63
CA ALA A 136 -5.40 7.48 -11.31
C ALA A 136 -6.27 6.80 -10.25
N TYR A 137 -5.67 5.92 -9.46
CA TYR A 137 -6.36 5.24 -8.37
C TYR A 137 -6.04 5.90 -7.03
N PHE A 138 -7.08 6.17 -6.22
CA PHE A 138 -6.87 6.72 -4.89
C PHE A 138 -7.95 6.31 -3.90
N HIS A 139 -7.67 6.49 -2.62
CA HIS A 139 -8.61 6.35 -1.52
C HIS A 139 -8.79 7.69 -0.83
N ILE A 140 -10.02 8.08 -0.57
CA ILE A 140 -10.30 9.29 0.22
C ILE A 140 -10.05 8.97 1.68
N LYS A 141 -9.19 9.77 2.31
CA LYS A 141 -8.84 9.62 3.71
C LYS A 141 -9.66 10.57 4.57
N ILE A 142 -10.32 10.01 5.58
CA ILE A 142 -11.05 10.76 6.61
C ILE A 142 -10.27 10.65 7.92
N ASP A 143 -10.05 11.77 8.59
CA ASP A 143 -9.46 11.79 9.92
C ASP A 143 -10.57 11.65 10.97
N THR A 144 -10.60 10.51 11.63
CA THR A 144 -11.59 10.18 12.66
C THR A 144 -11.06 10.39 14.08
N GLY A 145 -9.98 11.16 14.24
CA GLY A 145 -9.43 11.53 15.54
C GLY A 145 -7.94 11.28 15.76
N MET A 146 -7.20 10.86 14.72
CA MET A 146 -5.74 10.76 14.80
C MET A 146 -5.05 12.11 14.62
N GLU A 147 -5.73 13.09 14.03
CA GLU A 147 -5.28 14.48 13.82
C GLU A 147 -3.93 14.59 13.08
N ARG A 148 -3.79 13.80 11.98
CA ARG A 148 -2.57 13.80 11.18
C ARG A 148 -2.83 14.14 9.71
N LEU A 149 -3.58 13.34 9.00
CA LEU A 149 -3.95 13.49 7.59
C LEU A 149 -5.39 13.02 7.41
N GLY A 150 -6.15 13.69 6.57
CA GLY A 150 -7.53 13.30 6.26
C GLY A 150 -8.46 14.50 6.25
N PHE A 151 -9.59 14.36 5.59
CA PHE A 151 -10.71 15.28 5.73
C PHE A 151 -11.27 15.19 7.14
N SER A 152 -11.58 16.34 7.75
CA SER A 152 -12.29 16.38 9.01
C SER A 152 -13.71 15.81 8.88
N VAL A 153 -14.29 15.30 9.96
CA VAL A 153 -15.68 14.78 9.98
C VAL A 153 -16.66 15.95 10.10
N THR A 154 -16.91 16.64 8.97
CA THR A 154 -17.80 17.81 8.87
C THR A 154 -18.69 17.69 7.62
N GLU A 155 -19.81 18.41 7.59
CA GLU A 155 -20.67 18.54 6.40
C GLU A 155 -19.91 19.13 5.22
N GLU A 156 -19.09 20.16 5.45
CA GLU A 156 -18.25 20.76 4.40
C GLU A 156 -17.31 19.75 3.76
N SER A 157 -16.66 18.91 4.56
CA SER A 157 -15.81 17.81 4.04
C SER A 157 -16.63 16.78 3.24
N ALA A 158 -17.86 16.50 3.65
CA ALA A 158 -18.74 15.58 2.92
C ALA A 158 -19.10 16.14 1.53
N ASP A 159 -19.38 17.45 1.44
CA ASP A 159 -19.65 18.11 0.15
C ASP A 159 -18.43 18.06 -0.78
N ILE A 160 -17.24 18.36 -0.26
CA ILE A 160 -15.98 18.27 -1.00
C ILE A 160 -15.74 16.83 -1.50
N ILE A 161 -15.94 15.84 -0.66
CA ILE A 161 -15.78 14.42 -1.02
C ILE A 161 -16.80 14.02 -2.11
N ALA A 162 -18.03 14.52 -2.03
CA ALA A 162 -19.04 14.28 -3.06
C ALA A 162 -18.63 14.90 -4.40
N GLU A 163 -18.03 16.09 -4.40
CA GLU A 163 -17.48 16.73 -5.59
C GLU A 163 -16.34 15.89 -6.20
N ILE A 164 -15.35 15.48 -5.42
CA ILE A 164 -14.25 14.59 -5.87
C ILE A 164 -14.82 13.35 -6.54
N ARG A 165 -15.80 12.67 -5.93
CA ARG A 165 -16.43 11.49 -6.52
C ARG A 165 -17.20 11.76 -7.81
N SER A 166 -17.71 12.97 -8.00
CA SER A 166 -18.39 13.34 -9.25
C SER A 166 -17.41 13.52 -10.41
N GLU A 167 -16.16 13.93 -10.11
CA GLU A 167 -15.09 14.06 -11.09
C GLU A 167 -14.57 12.68 -11.55
N GLU A 168 -14.54 11.65 -10.70
CA GLU A 168 -14.14 10.27 -11.07
C GLU A 168 -14.91 9.71 -12.29
N ARG A 169 -16.15 10.19 -12.53
CA ARG A 169 -16.99 9.71 -13.63
C ARG A 169 -16.63 10.33 -14.99
N ARG A 170 -15.73 11.31 -15.03
CA ARG A 170 -15.37 12.02 -16.26
C ARG A 170 -14.15 11.43 -16.95
N VAL A 171 -13.40 10.56 -16.25
CA VAL A 171 -12.16 9.94 -16.73
C VAL A 171 -12.35 8.45 -17.08
N GLY A 172 -13.56 7.91 -16.96
CA GLY A 172 -13.93 6.54 -17.28
C GLY A 172 -14.53 6.38 -18.67
#